data_88662518e292204eb97d6c24aed5fd56
#
_entry.id   88662518e292204eb97d6c24aed5fd56
#
_cell.length_a   1.000
_cell.length_b   1.000
_cell.length_c   1.000
_cell.angle_alpha   90.00
_cell.angle_beta   90.00
_cell.angle_gamma   90.00
#
_symmetry.space_group_name_H-M   'P 1'
#
loop_
_entity.id
_entity.type
_entity.pdbx_description
1 polymer ?
#
loop_
_entity_poly.entity_id
_entity_poly.type
_entity_poly.pdbx_seq_one_letter_code
_entity_poly.pdbx_strand_id
1 'polypeptide(L)'
;QGVIGIVASRMVERYHRPTILIAIDEAGIAKGSGRSIPGFHLLDALNLCSDHLDRFGGHRYAAGVGLLEESIAGFAAGFEAAAVQILGDAELVPLLDIDAEVRPDQVNLPLACELQRMEPFGAGNPEPVLMLRGVTVVERRTVGDGHLKLRVSAGGRNFSAIAFRQAECATDGVLDIAFFPEGNSWNNTTTLQLRIKAIRKGGDNAA
;
A
#
# COMPACT_ATOMS: atom_id res chain seq x y z
N GLN A 1 17.93 -11.68 -11.58
CA GLN A 1 17.05 -12.47 -10.69
C GLN A 1 16.70 -11.71 -9.37
N GLY A 2 17.56 -10.85 -8.83
CA GLY A 2 17.30 -10.16 -7.55
C GLY A 2 16.21 -9.10 -7.55
N VAL A 3 15.72 -8.67 -8.72
CA VAL A 3 14.77 -7.54 -8.83
C VAL A 3 13.31 -7.98 -9.01
N ILE A 4 13.03 -9.21 -9.47
CA ILE A 4 11.65 -9.66 -9.78
C ILE A 4 10.73 -9.63 -8.56
N GLY A 5 11.25 -9.96 -7.38
CA GLY A 5 10.47 -9.89 -6.13
C GLY A 5 10.06 -8.47 -5.74
N ILE A 6 10.94 -7.48 -5.97
CA ILE A 6 10.63 -6.07 -5.70
C ILE A 6 9.57 -5.57 -6.69
N VAL A 7 9.69 -5.96 -7.96
CA VAL A 7 8.71 -5.59 -8.98
C VAL A 7 7.36 -6.27 -8.71
N ALA A 8 7.34 -7.54 -8.29
CA ALA A 8 6.11 -8.22 -7.87
C ALA A 8 5.40 -7.48 -6.72
N SER A 9 6.16 -7.01 -5.71
CA SER A 9 5.60 -6.19 -4.63
C SER A 9 4.95 -4.90 -5.16
N ARG A 10 5.63 -4.18 -6.08
CA ARG A 10 5.07 -2.96 -6.69
C ARG A 10 3.80 -3.23 -7.52
N MET A 11 3.73 -4.38 -8.19
CA MET A 11 2.51 -4.78 -8.91
C MET A 11 1.35 -5.04 -7.95
N VAL A 12 1.60 -5.74 -6.84
CA VAL A 12 0.60 -5.94 -5.78
C VAL A 12 0.15 -4.61 -5.18
N GLU A 13 1.07 -3.71 -4.86
CA GLU A 13 0.74 -2.37 -4.35
C GLU A 13 -0.14 -1.56 -5.32
N ARG A 14 0.17 -1.65 -6.63
CA ARG A 14 -0.54 -0.88 -7.66
C ARG A 14 -1.92 -1.43 -8.00
N TYR A 15 -2.04 -2.75 -8.11
CA TYR A 15 -3.24 -3.40 -8.64
C TYR A 15 -4.06 -4.13 -7.58
N HIS A 16 -3.54 -4.27 -6.38
CA HIS A 16 -4.12 -5.05 -5.29
C HIS A 16 -4.57 -6.45 -5.74
N ARG A 17 -3.64 -7.16 -6.40
CA ARG A 17 -3.85 -8.52 -6.93
C ARG A 17 -2.67 -9.42 -6.58
N PRO A 18 -2.89 -10.70 -6.22
CA PRO A 18 -1.79 -11.66 -6.12
C PRO A 18 -1.02 -11.69 -7.44
N THR A 19 0.29 -11.60 -7.37
CA THR A 19 1.12 -11.42 -8.58
C THR A 19 2.32 -12.34 -8.52
N ILE A 20 2.58 -13.06 -9.62
CA ILE A 20 3.82 -13.82 -9.84
C ILE A 20 4.51 -13.24 -11.05
N LEU A 21 5.74 -12.77 -10.88
CA LEU A 21 6.61 -12.36 -11.98
C LEU A 21 7.59 -13.46 -12.31
N ILE A 22 7.69 -13.79 -13.58
CA ILE A 22 8.52 -14.86 -14.10
C ILE A 22 9.59 -14.26 -15.01
N ALA A 23 10.84 -14.66 -14.81
CA ALA A 23 11.96 -14.39 -15.71
C ALA A 23 12.37 -15.71 -16.37
N ILE A 24 12.52 -15.71 -17.68
CA ILE A 24 12.92 -16.86 -18.50
C ILE A 24 14.37 -16.63 -18.92
N ASP A 25 15.22 -17.65 -18.82
CA ASP A 25 16.58 -17.61 -19.32
C ASP A 25 16.69 -18.18 -20.76
N GLU A 26 17.87 -18.05 -21.37
CA GLU A 26 18.12 -18.51 -22.74
C GLU A 26 17.93 -20.03 -22.93
N ALA A 27 17.92 -20.80 -21.86
CA ALA A 27 17.69 -22.24 -21.89
C ALA A 27 16.21 -22.61 -21.68
N GLY A 28 15.30 -21.63 -21.64
CA GLY A 28 13.87 -21.86 -21.40
C GLY A 28 13.53 -22.22 -19.94
N ILE A 29 14.47 -22.00 -19.01
CA ILE A 29 14.20 -22.22 -17.59
C ILE A 29 13.60 -20.94 -16.99
N ALA A 30 12.39 -21.07 -16.49
CA ALA A 30 11.64 -19.98 -15.88
C ALA A 30 11.75 -19.99 -14.36
N LYS A 31 12.04 -18.82 -13.78
CA LYS A 31 12.06 -18.61 -12.32
C LYS A 31 11.17 -17.44 -11.97
N GLY A 32 10.25 -17.64 -11.02
CA GLY A 32 9.31 -16.63 -10.61
C GLY A 32 9.43 -16.26 -9.13
N SER A 33 8.94 -15.07 -8.84
CA SER A 33 8.75 -14.56 -7.49
C SER A 33 7.33 -14.05 -7.34
N GLY A 34 6.61 -14.59 -6.37
CA GLY A 34 5.24 -14.23 -6.07
C GLY A 34 5.12 -13.32 -4.86
N ARG A 35 4.11 -12.44 -4.91
CA ARG A 35 3.65 -11.62 -3.79
C ARG A 35 2.13 -11.68 -3.72
N SER A 36 1.59 -11.54 -2.52
CA SER A 36 0.16 -11.70 -2.27
C SER A 36 -0.46 -10.49 -1.57
N ILE A 37 -1.77 -10.57 -1.44
CA ILE A 37 -2.63 -9.62 -0.73
C ILE A 37 -3.23 -10.27 0.53
N PRO A 38 -3.75 -9.51 1.50
CA PRO A 38 -4.60 -10.04 2.55
C PRO A 38 -5.76 -10.86 1.98
N GLY A 39 -6.09 -11.96 2.65
CA GLY A 39 -7.13 -12.88 2.20
C GLY A 39 -6.72 -13.95 1.19
N PHE A 40 -5.51 -13.85 0.59
CA PHE A 40 -5.01 -14.84 -0.37
C PHE A 40 -3.74 -15.53 0.15
N HIS A 41 -3.80 -16.86 0.36
CA HIS A 41 -2.65 -17.64 0.78
C HIS A 41 -1.88 -18.17 -0.44
N LEU A 42 -0.76 -17.50 -0.76
CA LEU A 42 -0.03 -17.77 -2.01
C LEU A 42 0.46 -19.21 -2.13
N LEU A 43 0.98 -19.80 -1.05
CA LEU A 43 1.46 -21.18 -1.09
C LEU A 43 0.32 -22.19 -1.33
N ASP A 44 -0.86 -21.94 -0.77
CA ASP A 44 -2.03 -22.81 -1.01
C ASP A 44 -2.47 -22.74 -2.48
N ALA A 45 -2.46 -21.54 -3.07
CA ALA A 45 -2.73 -21.37 -4.50
C ALA A 45 -1.71 -22.10 -5.38
N LEU A 46 -0.42 -22.07 -5.02
CA LEU A 46 0.61 -22.81 -5.73
C LEU A 46 0.44 -24.33 -5.62
N ASN A 47 -0.01 -24.83 -4.47
CA ASN A 47 -0.33 -26.25 -4.32
C ASN A 47 -1.46 -26.69 -5.26
N LEU A 48 -2.46 -25.83 -5.51
CA LEU A 48 -3.58 -26.14 -6.44
C LEU A 48 -3.16 -26.20 -7.91
N CYS A 49 -2.02 -25.62 -8.29
CA CYS A 49 -1.48 -25.62 -9.65
C CYS A 49 -0.08 -26.24 -9.74
N SER A 50 0.25 -27.11 -8.78
CA SER A 50 1.58 -27.76 -8.66
C SER A 50 1.99 -28.59 -9.87
N ASP A 51 1.05 -29.15 -10.62
CA ASP A 51 1.31 -29.98 -11.80
C ASP A 51 2.05 -29.25 -12.94
N HIS A 52 2.07 -27.92 -12.89
CA HIS A 52 2.76 -27.05 -13.85
C HIS A 52 4.10 -26.52 -13.32
N LEU A 53 4.54 -26.93 -12.14
CA LEU A 53 5.72 -26.42 -11.46
C LEU A 53 6.73 -27.53 -11.21
N ASP A 54 8.01 -27.31 -11.57
CA ASP A 54 9.11 -28.22 -11.22
C ASP A 54 9.47 -28.12 -9.74
N ARG A 55 9.36 -26.89 -9.21
CA ARG A 55 9.63 -26.57 -7.81
C ARG A 55 8.94 -25.29 -7.40
N PHE A 56 8.51 -25.23 -6.17
CA PHE A 56 7.99 -24.01 -5.55
C PHE A 56 8.15 -24.07 -4.04
N GLY A 57 8.04 -22.92 -3.39
CA GLY A 57 8.10 -22.83 -1.93
C GLY A 57 7.96 -21.39 -1.47
N GLY A 58 7.58 -21.23 -0.21
CA GLY A 58 7.36 -19.91 0.38
C GLY A 58 6.36 -19.95 1.51
N HIS A 59 5.68 -18.85 1.69
CA HIS A 59 4.72 -18.60 2.76
C HIS A 59 3.46 -17.92 2.22
N ARG A 60 2.59 -17.52 3.12
CA ARG A 60 1.32 -16.84 2.78
C ARG A 60 1.49 -15.66 1.80
N TYR A 61 2.47 -14.80 2.01
CA TYR A 61 2.60 -13.52 1.30
C TYR A 61 3.73 -13.46 0.27
N ALA A 62 4.63 -14.44 0.27
CA ALA A 62 5.75 -14.48 -0.65
C ALA A 62 6.15 -15.91 -0.97
N ALA A 63 6.39 -16.20 -2.24
CA ALA A 63 6.79 -17.50 -2.71
C ALA A 63 7.72 -17.40 -3.93
N GLY A 64 8.50 -18.47 -4.15
CA GLY A 64 9.29 -18.67 -5.37
C GLY A 64 8.73 -19.84 -6.16
N VAL A 65 8.83 -19.78 -7.48
CA VAL A 65 8.47 -20.86 -8.41
C VAL A 65 9.59 -21.11 -9.42
N GLY A 66 9.69 -22.36 -9.87
CA GLY A 66 10.55 -22.76 -10.98
C GLY A 66 9.77 -23.69 -11.88
N LEU A 67 9.81 -23.45 -13.20
CA LEU A 67 9.08 -24.21 -14.22
C LEU A 67 9.79 -24.07 -15.58
N LEU A 68 9.39 -24.86 -16.56
CA LEU A 68 9.81 -24.71 -17.93
C LEU A 68 8.95 -23.65 -18.63
N GLU A 69 9.52 -22.97 -19.63
CA GLU A 69 8.82 -21.95 -20.41
C GLU A 69 7.52 -22.47 -21.02
N GLU A 70 7.51 -23.71 -21.53
CA GLU A 70 6.32 -24.37 -22.10
C GLU A 70 5.20 -24.57 -21.09
N SER A 71 5.52 -24.66 -19.78
CA SER A 71 4.53 -24.82 -18.71
C SER A 71 3.88 -23.51 -18.24
N ILE A 72 4.39 -22.34 -18.68
CA ILE A 72 3.93 -21.03 -18.20
C ILE A 72 2.45 -20.81 -18.49
N ALA A 73 1.97 -21.17 -19.68
CA ALA A 73 0.57 -20.98 -20.03
C ALA A 73 -0.37 -21.82 -19.17
N GLY A 74 -0.02 -23.11 -18.94
CA GLY A 74 -0.77 -23.99 -18.06
C GLY A 74 -0.75 -23.50 -16.61
N PHE A 75 0.42 -23.10 -16.13
CA PHE A 75 0.58 -22.51 -14.79
C PHE A 75 -0.26 -21.24 -14.61
N ALA A 76 -0.25 -20.32 -15.59
CA ALA A 76 -1.05 -19.09 -15.52
C ALA A 76 -2.55 -19.39 -15.42
N ALA A 77 -3.07 -20.29 -16.24
CA ALA A 77 -4.47 -20.72 -16.18
C ALA A 77 -4.82 -21.40 -14.84
N GLY A 78 -3.94 -22.27 -14.36
CA GLY A 78 -4.11 -22.95 -13.06
C GLY A 78 -4.09 -21.97 -11.89
N PHE A 79 -3.17 -21.01 -11.92
CA PHE A 79 -3.07 -19.99 -10.87
C PHE A 79 -4.27 -19.03 -10.85
N GLU A 80 -4.78 -18.66 -12.03
CA GLU A 80 -6.02 -17.87 -12.16
C GLU A 80 -7.22 -18.63 -11.61
N ALA A 81 -7.38 -19.91 -11.96
CA ALA A 81 -8.43 -20.76 -11.42
C ALA A 81 -8.35 -20.91 -9.89
N ALA A 82 -7.14 -21.11 -9.36
CA ALA A 82 -6.90 -21.15 -7.91
C ALA A 82 -7.27 -19.80 -7.25
N ALA A 83 -6.94 -18.69 -7.90
CA ALA A 83 -7.29 -17.36 -7.39
C ALA A 83 -8.81 -17.14 -7.35
N VAL A 84 -9.53 -17.52 -8.38
CA VAL A 84 -10.99 -17.48 -8.40
C VAL A 84 -11.60 -18.38 -7.31
N GLN A 85 -11.06 -19.58 -7.12
CA GLN A 85 -11.54 -20.52 -6.09
C GLN A 85 -11.33 -19.96 -4.67
N ILE A 86 -10.18 -19.32 -4.40
CA ILE A 86 -9.82 -18.84 -3.05
C ILE A 86 -10.52 -17.49 -2.74
N LEU A 87 -10.58 -16.59 -3.70
CA LEU A 87 -11.10 -15.23 -3.52
C LEU A 87 -12.60 -15.14 -3.75
N GLY A 88 -13.16 -16.03 -4.58
CA GLY A 88 -14.58 -15.96 -4.97
C GLY A 88 -14.94 -14.61 -5.58
N ASP A 89 -16.08 -14.08 -5.16
CA ASP A 89 -16.59 -12.76 -5.58
C ASP A 89 -16.11 -11.61 -4.70
N ALA A 90 -15.04 -11.82 -3.91
CA ALA A 90 -14.53 -10.79 -3.03
C ALA A 90 -14.06 -9.55 -3.81
N GLU A 91 -14.52 -8.37 -3.39
CA GLU A 91 -14.04 -7.11 -3.94
C GLU A 91 -12.60 -6.88 -3.46
N LEU A 92 -11.66 -6.93 -4.40
CA LEU A 92 -10.23 -6.78 -4.11
C LEU A 92 -9.84 -5.29 -4.09
N VAL A 93 -10.24 -4.61 -3.02
CA VAL A 93 -9.87 -3.22 -2.75
C VAL A 93 -8.83 -3.13 -1.63
N PRO A 94 -7.85 -2.23 -1.73
CA PRO A 94 -6.92 -2.00 -0.63
C PRO A 94 -7.66 -1.44 0.58
N LEU A 95 -7.57 -2.12 1.71
CA LEU A 95 -8.06 -1.62 2.98
C LEU A 95 -6.93 -0.90 3.72
N LEU A 96 -7.27 0.18 4.39
CA LEU A 96 -6.38 0.90 5.28
C LEU A 96 -7.00 0.96 6.68
N ASP A 97 -6.40 0.26 7.61
CA ASP A 97 -6.81 0.32 9.01
C ASP A 97 -6.48 1.69 9.59
N ILE A 98 -7.44 2.28 10.28
CA ILE A 98 -7.33 3.56 10.96
C ILE A 98 -7.30 3.29 12.46
N ASP A 99 -6.20 3.64 13.13
CA ASP A 99 -6.03 3.42 14.55
C ASP A 99 -6.88 4.38 15.39
N ALA A 100 -7.02 5.62 14.93
CA ALA A 100 -7.88 6.59 15.60
C ALA A 100 -8.38 7.70 14.65
N GLU A 101 -9.64 8.09 14.84
CA GLU A 101 -10.16 9.35 14.32
C GLU A 101 -9.84 10.46 15.33
N VAL A 102 -9.26 11.56 14.85
CA VAL A 102 -8.82 12.67 15.69
C VAL A 102 -9.51 13.98 15.33
N ARG A 103 -9.72 14.85 16.32
CA ARG A 103 -10.19 16.21 16.08
C ARG A 103 -9.03 17.13 15.70
N PRO A 104 -9.28 18.21 14.96
CA PRO A 104 -8.24 19.16 14.54
C PRO A 104 -7.43 19.77 15.70
N ASP A 105 -8.03 19.96 16.87
CA ASP A 105 -7.38 20.50 18.08
C ASP A 105 -6.36 19.53 18.68
N GLN A 106 -6.55 18.23 18.48
CA GLN A 106 -5.65 17.18 18.97
C GLN A 106 -4.39 17.03 18.09
N VAL A 107 -4.47 17.46 16.82
CA VAL A 107 -3.35 17.32 15.85
C VAL A 107 -2.34 18.43 16.09
N ASN A 108 -1.22 18.09 16.71
CA ASN A 108 -0.17 19.04 17.11
C ASN A 108 1.21 18.34 17.15
N LEU A 109 2.27 19.13 17.32
CA LEU A 109 3.63 18.61 17.36
C LEU A 109 3.89 17.69 18.59
N PRO A 110 3.39 17.98 19.80
CA PRO A 110 3.47 17.04 20.92
C PRO A 110 2.88 15.66 20.59
N LEU A 111 1.72 15.56 19.95
CA LEU A 111 1.16 14.27 19.51
C LEU A 111 2.12 13.53 18.57
N ALA A 112 2.70 14.23 17.59
CA ALA A 112 3.69 13.62 16.68
C ALA A 112 4.89 13.05 17.46
N CYS A 113 5.41 13.80 18.44
CA CYS A 113 6.53 13.37 19.27
C CYS A 113 6.16 12.15 20.15
N GLU A 114 4.97 12.09 20.72
CA GLU A 114 4.53 10.95 21.54
C GLU A 114 4.37 9.69 20.67
N LEU A 115 3.78 9.79 19.48
CA LEU A 115 3.69 8.66 18.57
C LEU A 115 5.07 8.18 18.12
N GLN A 116 6.00 9.08 17.85
CA GLN A 116 7.37 8.74 17.48
C GLN A 116 8.11 7.94 18.57
N ARG A 117 7.74 8.09 19.86
CA ARG A 117 8.32 7.28 20.95
C ARG A 117 7.93 5.80 20.88
N MET A 118 6.96 5.44 20.04
CA MET A 118 6.60 4.04 19.80
C MET A 118 7.53 3.35 18.78
N GLU A 119 8.45 4.07 18.14
CA GLU A 119 9.46 3.49 17.24
C GLU A 119 10.36 2.44 17.94
N PRO A 120 10.94 1.46 17.21
CA PRO A 120 10.94 1.35 15.75
C PRO A 120 9.65 0.71 15.20
N PHE A 121 9.11 1.30 14.13
CA PHE A 121 7.97 0.74 13.43
C PHE A 121 8.38 -0.36 12.44
N GLY A 122 7.51 -1.33 12.23
CA GLY A 122 7.74 -2.47 11.34
C GLY A 122 6.57 -3.46 11.33
N ALA A 123 6.77 -4.66 10.81
CA ALA A 123 5.72 -5.65 10.61
C ALA A 123 4.96 -6.04 11.90
N GLY A 124 5.64 -6.05 13.05
CA GLY A 124 5.03 -6.38 14.36
C GLY A 124 4.61 -5.15 15.17
N ASN A 125 4.92 -3.95 14.69
CA ASN A 125 4.60 -2.67 15.32
C ASN A 125 4.36 -1.62 14.22
N PRO A 126 3.19 -1.65 13.55
CA PRO A 126 2.90 -0.71 12.47
C PRO A 126 2.82 0.73 12.99
N GLU A 127 3.20 1.67 12.14
CA GLU A 127 3.06 3.09 12.45
C GLU A 127 1.57 3.46 12.54
N PRO A 128 1.11 4.09 13.65
CA PRO A 128 -0.30 4.39 13.84
C PRO A 128 -0.85 5.37 12.80
N VAL A 129 -1.92 4.97 12.11
CA VAL A 129 -2.61 5.78 11.10
C VAL A 129 -3.74 6.55 11.75
N LEU A 130 -3.68 7.87 11.69
CA LEU A 130 -4.75 8.75 12.18
C LEU A 130 -5.64 9.21 11.03
N MET A 131 -6.91 9.45 11.33
CA MET A 131 -7.88 10.03 10.38
C MET A 131 -8.37 11.38 10.85
N LEU A 132 -8.39 12.34 9.93
CA LEU A 132 -9.01 13.65 10.11
C LEU A 132 -10.11 13.83 9.06
N ARG A 133 -11.34 14.08 9.53
CA ARG A 133 -12.50 14.28 8.68
C ARG A 133 -12.77 15.76 8.40
N GLY A 134 -13.51 16.01 7.34
CA GLY A 134 -13.98 17.34 7.02
C GLY A 134 -12.89 18.32 6.65
N VAL A 135 -11.88 17.84 5.96
CA VAL A 135 -10.70 18.60 5.54
C VAL A 135 -10.95 19.27 4.20
N THR A 136 -10.57 20.54 4.06
CA THR A 136 -10.56 21.25 2.77
C THR A 136 -9.14 21.61 2.37
N VAL A 137 -8.84 21.54 1.07
CA VAL A 137 -7.54 21.93 0.55
C VAL A 137 -7.52 23.44 0.29
N VAL A 138 -6.60 24.15 0.95
CA VAL A 138 -6.40 25.61 0.80
C VAL A 138 -5.37 25.91 -0.28
N GLU A 139 -4.29 25.11 -0.33
CA GLU A 139 -3.25 25.23 -1.33
C GLU A 139 -2.82 23.85 -1.79
N ARG A 140 -2.52 23.72 -3.09
CA ARG A 140 -2.04 22.51 -3.72
C ARG A 140 -0.85 22.81 -4.60
N ARG A 141 0.22 22.02 -4.48
CA ARG A 141 1.39 22.09 -5.34
C ARG A 141 1.99 20.71 -5.56
N THR A 142 2.25 20.35 -6.80
CA THR A 142 3.05 19.17 -7.13
C THR A 142 4.53 19.49 -6.97
N VAL A 143 5.28 18.60 -6.33
CA VAL A 143 6.72 18.73 -6.08
C VAL A 143 7.44 17.42 -6.39
N GLY A 144 8.67 17.51 -6.89
CA GLY A 144 9.47 16.34 -7.25
C GLY A 144 8.74 15.38 -8.21
N ASP A 145 8.98 14.08 -8.03
CA ASP A 145 8.44 13.03 -8.91
C ASP A 145 7.00 12.63 -8.52
N GLY A 146 6.04 13.57 -8.70
CA GLY A 146 4.62 13.31 -8.47
C GLY A 146 4.19 13.32 -7.00
N HIS A 147 4.89 14.05 -6.13
CA HIS A 147 4.46 14.27 -4.75
C HIS A 147 3.51 15.47 -4.67
N LEU A 148 2.54 15.38 -3.78
CA LEU A 148 1.55 16.43 -3.58
C LEU A 148 1.83 17.14 -2.25
N LYS A 149 2.23 18.40 -2.31
CA LYS A 149 2.34 19.26 -1.13
C LYS A 149 1.07 20.06 -0.99
N LEU A 150 0.46 20.00 0.19
CA LEU A 150 -0.82 20.61 0.48
C LEU A 150 -0.72 21.53 1.69
N ARG A 151 -1.55 22.55 1.69
CA ARG A 151 -2.04 23.20 2.90
C ARG A 151 -3.51 22.89 3.04
N VAL A 152 -3.88 22.26 4.15
CA VAL A 152 -5.25 21.83 4.40
C VAL A 152 -5.82 22.54 5.62
N SER A 153 -7.14 22.74 5.62
CA SER A 153 -7.88 23.35 6.72
C SER A 153 -8.90 22.36 7.28
N ALA A 154 -8.98 22.26 8.59
CA ALA A 154 -9.99 21.50 9.30
C ALA A 154 -10.30 22.18 10.65
N GLY A 155 -11.58 22.36 10.99
CA GLY A 155 -12.01 22.97 12.25
C GLY A 155 -11.38 24.35 12.50
N GLY A 156 -11.18 25.17 11.46
CA GLY A 156 -10.55 26.48 11.56
C GLY A 156 -9.02 26.49 11.74
N ARG A 157 -8.36 25.33 11.69
CA ARG A 157 -6.90 25.19 11.80
C ARG A 157 -6.30 24.78 10.46
N ASN A 158 -5.11 25.29 10.16
CA ASN A 158 -4.37 24.97 8.96
C ASN A 158 -3.20 24.03 9.28
N PHE A 159 -2.98 23.04 8.40
CA PHE A 159 -1.91 22.07 8.50
C PHE A 159 -1.12 22.00 7.20
N SER A 160 0.20 21.89 7.30
CA SER A 160 1.06 21.50 6.19
C SER A 160 0.94 19.99 5.99
N ALA A 161 0.79 19.54 4.75
CA ALA A 161 0.69 18.11 4.45
C ALA A 161 1.49 17.75 3.19
N ILE A 162 1.91 16.48 3.13
CA ILE A 162 2.58 15.90 1.97
C ILE A 162 2.00 14.51 1.68
N ALA A 163 1.68 14.25 0.41
CA ALA A 163 1.25 12.96 -0.08
C ALA A 163 2.24 12.47 -1.15
N PHE A 164 3.01 11.44 -0.83
CA PHE A 164 4.03 10.93 -1.74
C PHE A 164 3.42 10.15 -2.89
N ARG A 165 3.79 10.52 -4.15
CA ARG A 165 3.33 9.88 -5.40
C ARG A 165 1.81 9.88 -5.58
N GLN A 166 1.13 10.90 -5.08
CA GLN A 166 -0.32 11.05 -5.14
C GLN A 166 -0.75 12.33 -5.88
N ALA A 167 0.06 12.81 -6.84
CA ALA A 167 -0.24 14.03 -7.58
C ALA A 167 -1.57 13.99 -8.34
N GLU A 168 -2.05 12.80 -8.70
CA GLU A 168 -3.31 12.59 -9.43
C GLU A 168 -4.54 12.48 -8.52
N CYS A 169 -4.36 12.44 -7.18
CA CYS A 169 -5.49 12.34 -6.27
C CYS A 169 -6.39 13.57 -6.38
N ALA A 170 -7.70 13.31 -6.41
CA ALA A 170 -8.72 14.38 -6.33
C ALA A 170 -8.61 15.08 -4.98
N THR A 171 -8.59 16.42 -5.02
CA THR A 171 -8.45 17.26 -3.82
C THR A 171 -9.57 18.31 -3.73
N ASP A 172 -10.62 18.14 -4.53
CA ASP A 172 -11.74 19.07 -4.58
C ASP A 172 -12.82 18.69 -3.56
N GLY A 173 -13.44 19.68 -2.95
CA GLY A 173 -14.51 19.53 -1.98
C GLY A 173 -14.02 19.23 -0.57
N VAL A 174 -14.89 18.60 0.21
CA VAL A 174 -14.60 18.17 1.57
C VAL A 174 -14.02 16.75 1.52
N LEU A 175 -12.92 16.54 2.22
CA LEU A 175 -12.15 15.31 2.21
C LEU A 175 -12.03 14.71 3.61
N ASP A 176 -11.81 13.41 3.67
CA ASP A 176 -11.25 12.73 4.83
C ASP A 176 -9.82 12.30 4.46
N ILE A 177 -8.88 12.52 5.35
CA ILE A 177 -7.47 12.16 5.15
C ILE A 177 -7.00 11.18 6.21
N ALA A 178 -6.33 10.12 5.78
CA ALA A 178 -5.57 9.23 6.64
C ALA A 178 -4.09 9.65 6.60
N PHE A 179 -3.45 9.79 7.75
CA PHE A 179 -2.12 10.40 7.82
C PHE A 179 -1.30 9.95 9.02
N PHE A 180 -0.02 10.21 8.94
CA PHE A 180 0.94 10.15 10.05
C PHE A 180 1.35 11.57 10.42
N PRO A 181 1.20 12.03 11.66
CA PRO A 181 1.73 13.31 12.09
C PRO A 181 3.24 13.21 12.31
N GLU A 182 4.02 14.08 11.71
CA GLU A 182 5.47 14.08 11.83
C GLU A 182 6.04 15.47 12.09
N GLY A 183 7.20 15.53 12.74
CA GLY A 183 7.99 16.75 12.88
C GLY A 183 8.87 16.96 11.64
N ASN A 184 8.62 18.01 10.87
CA ASN A 184 9.47 18.40 9.75
C ASN A 184 10.43 19.50 10.17
N SER A 185 11.73 19.18 10.20
CA SER A 185 12.80 20.10 10.63
C SER A 185 13.49 20.75 9.43
N TRP A 186 13.44 22.07 9.38
CA TRP A 186 14.12 22.89 8.38
C TRP A 186 14.70 24.15 9.04
N ASN A 187 15.94 24.49 8.74
CA ASN A 187 16.64 25.66 9.31
C ASN A 187 16.49 25.78 10.85
N ASN A 188 16.75 24.71 11.57
CA ASN A 188 16.62 24.59 13.04
C ASN A 188 15.20 24.87 13.59
N THR A 189 14.18 24.86 12.73
CA THR A 189 12.78 25.00 13.14
C THR A 189 12.05 23.70 12.81
N THR A 190 11.41 23.10 13.82
CA THR A 190 10.59 21.90 13.63
C THR A 190 9.12 22.30 13.60
N THR A 191 8.44 21.95 12.54
CA THR A 191 7.00 22.23 12.34
C THR A 191 6.24 20.92 12.15
N LEU A 192 4.97 20.91 12.54
CA LEU A 192 4.09 19.78 12.28
C LEU A 192 3.82 19.68 10.79
N GLN A 193 3.96 18.47 10.25
CA GLN A 193 3.55 18.09 8.90
C GLN A 193 2.70 16.82 8.97
N LEU A 194 1.67 16.74 8.13
CA LEU A 194 0.85 15.54 7.97
C LEU A 194 1.37 14.76 6.76
N ARG A 195 1.94 13.58 6.99
CA ARG A 195 2.32 12.67 5.90
C ARG A 195 1.09 11.84 5.52
N ILE A 196 0.45 12.25 4.45
CA ILE A 196 -0.82 11.65 3.99
C ILE A 196 -0.56 10.25 3.43
N LYS A 197 -1.31 9.28 3.93
CA LYS A 197 -1.34 7.89 3.47
C LYS A 197 -2.43 7.69 2.42
N ALA A 198 -3.63 8.23 2.67
CA ALA A 198 -4.77 8.13 1.76
C ALA A 198 -5.67 9.37 1.86
N ILE A 199 -6.38 9.64 0.77
CA ILE A 199 -7.38 10.72 0.66
C ILE A 199 -8.65 10.10 0.09
N ARG A 200 -9.80 10.41 0.69
CA ARG A 200 -11.11 10.08 0.12
C ARG A 200 -12.05 11.29 0.18
N LYS A 201 -13.12 11.28 -0.60
CA LYS A 201 -14.19 12.27 -0.48
C LYS A 201 -14.86 12.16 0.87
N GLY A 202 -15.07 13.28 1.53
CA GLY A 202 -15.77 13.35 2.80
C GLY A 202 -17.25 13.03 2.64
N GLY A 203 -17.81 12.29 3.61
CA GLY A 203 -19.21 11.87 3.57
C GLY A 203 -19.44 10.48 2.97
N ASP A 204 -18.47 9.86 2.33
CA ASP A 204 -18.53 8.45 1.96
C ASP A 204 -18.30 7.60 3.21
N ASN A 205 -19.39 7.29 3.91
CA ASN A 205 -19.38 6.23 4.91
C ASN A 205 -19.24 4.91 4.17
N ALA A 206 -18.06 4.33 4.13
CA ALA A 206 -17.94 2.91 3.88
C ALA A 206 -18.62 2.19 5.05
N ALA A 207 -19.71 1.51 4.74
CA ALA A 207 -20.40 0.58 5.63
C ALA A 207 -19.48 -0.60 5.95
#